data_ad57d8e16d3863b36a0f0e31fedf5e5b
#
_entry.id   ad57d8e16d3863b36a0f0e31fedf5e5b
#
_cell.length_a   1.000
_cell.length_b   1.000
_cell.length_c   1.000
_cell.angle_alpha   90.00
_cell.angle_beta   90.00
_cell.angle_gamma   90.00
#
_symmetry.space_group_name_H-M   'P 1'
#
loop_
_entity.id
_entity.type
_entity.pdbx_description
1 polymer ?
#
loop_
_entity_poly.entity_id
_entity_poly.type
_entity_poly.pdbx_seq_one_letter_code
_entity_poly.pdbx_strand_id
1 'polypeptide(L)'
;MATPDMRGQAIPMREHVAYADGAVVSKTLLDKKSGTLTLFSFDKGQGLSEHTSPYDATVLIVDGQATLVIGGKPVTAKAGELVIMPAGVPHELRADAPFKMLLIMIREQSA
;
A
#
# COMPACT_ATOMS: atom_id res chain seq x y z
N MET A 1 10.84 4.76 17.82
CA MET A 1 12.13 4.55 17.15
C MET A 1 12.12 5.21 15.78
N ALA A 2 13.23 5.76 15.38
CA ALA A 2 13.34 6.38 14.07
C ALA A 2 13.23 5.32 12.95
N THR A 3 12.64 5.70 11.83
CA THR A 3 12.61 4.87 10.64
C THR A 3 14.03 4.69 10.12
N PRO A 4 14.48 3.45 9.83
CA PRO A 4 15.80 3.24 9.24
C PRO A 4 15.94 3.99 7.91
N ASP A 5 17.13 4.50 7.64
CA ASP A 5 17.40 5.16 6.37
C ASP A 5 17.60 4.11 5.28
N MET A 6 16.64 4.03 4.38
CA MET A 6 16.63 3.05 3.28
C MET A 6 17.16 3.63 1.97
N ARG A 7 17.60 4.89 1.98
CA ARG A 7 18.09 5.54 0.76
C ARG A 7 19.45 5.00 0.37
N GLY A 8 19.69 4.96 -0.94
CA GLY A 8 20.99 4.58 -1.48
C GLY A 8 21.24 3.08 -1.56
N GLN A 9 20.23 2.27 -1.36
CA GLN A 9 20.37 0.82 -1.43
C GLN A 9 19.24 0.18 -2.24
N ALA A 10 19.51 -0.99 -2.79
CA ALA A 10 18.49 -1.76 -3.48
C ALA A 10 17.66 -2.53 -2.44
N ILE A 11 16.35 -2.34 -2.47
CA ILE A 11 15.45 -2.98 -1.51
C ILE A 11 14.73 -4.14 -2.20
N PRO A 12 14.94 -5.39 -1.75
CA PRO A 12 14.21 -6.53 -2.30
C PRO A 12 12.77 -6.50 -1.77
N MET A 13 11.87 -5.92 -2.52
CA MET A 13 10.52 -5.56 -2.08
C MET A 13 9.71 -6.74 -1.53
N ARG A 14 9.76 -7.88 -2.23
CA ARG A 14 8.98 -9.06 -1.81
C ARG A 14 9.49 -9.67 -0.50
N GLU A 15 10.79 -9.63 -0.30
CA GLU A 15 11.45 -10.22 0.87
C GLU A 15 11.54 -9.25 2.05
N HIS A 16 11.42 -7.95 1.79
CA HIS A 16 11.62 -6.93 2.82
C HIS A 16 10.52 -6.93 3.90
N VAL A 17 9.33 -7.39 3.55
CA VAL A 17 8.23 -7.55 4.50
C VAL A 17 7.73 -9.00 4.42
N ALA A 18 7.60 -9.66 5.57
CA ALA A 18 7.12 -11.03 5.64
C ALA A 18 5.61 -11.05 5.92
N TYR A 19 4.94 -12.12 5.47
CA TYR A 19 3.57 -12.39 5.92
C TYR A 19 3.60 -12.81 7.38
N ALA A 20 2.59 -12.40 8.13
CA ALA A 20 2.40 -12.81 9.52
C ALA A 20 0.95 -13.26 9.71
N ASP A 21 0.77 -14.39 10.40
CA ASP A 21 -0.56 -14.99 10.57
C ASP A 21 -1.56 -14.02 11.19
N GLY A 22 -2.69 -13.83 10.50
CA GLY A 22 -3.78 -12.99 10.96
C GLY A 22 -3.43 -11.51 11.07
N ALA A 23 -2.40 -11.05 10.38
CA ALA A 23 -1.89 -9.70 10.56
C ALA A 23 -1.73 -8.92 9.26
N VAL A 24 -1.74 -7.60 9.44
CA VAL A 24 -1.23 -6.64 8.45
C VAL A 24 0.09 -6.14 9.00
N VAL A 25 1.16 -6.23 8.21
CA VAL A 25 2.48 -5.75 8.60
C VAL A 25 2.86 -4.58 7.69
N SER A 26 3.38 -3.51 8.25
CA SER A 26 3.83 -2.36 7.48
C SER A 26 5.24 -1.95 7.85
N LYS A 27 5.99 -1.50 6.84
CA LYS A 27 7.32 -0.94 7.00
C LYS A 27 7.42 0.34 6.20
N THR A 28 7.68 1.45 6.87
CA THR A 28 7.89 2.72 6.20
C THR A 28 9.29 2.77 5.62
N LEU A 29 9.39 2.98 4.32
CA LEU A 29 10.68 3.07 3.62
C LEU A 29 11.15 4.52 3.51
N LEU A 30 10.21 5.44 3.34
CA LEU A 30 10.51 6.87 3.21
C LEU A 30 9.33 7.66 3.75
N ASP A 31 9.60 8.66 4.57
CA ASP A 31 8.57 9.52 5.14
C ASP A 31 9.01 10.96 5.03
N LYS A 32 8.32 11.73 4.21
CA LYS A 32 8.58 13.14 3.98
C LYS A 32 7.28 13.93 3.97
N LYS A 33 7.34 15.24 4.12
CA LYS A 33 6.17 16.11 4.06
C LYS A 33 5.42 15.96 2.75
N SER A 34 6.15 15.76 1.64
CA SER A 34 5.59 15.64 0.30
C SER A 34 5.06 14.26 -0.02
N GLY A 35 5.34 13.25 0.80
CA GLY A 35 4.83 11.92 0.56
C GLY A 35 5.55 10.83 1.33
N THR A 36 5.03 9.61 1.18
CA THR A 36 5.55 8.44 1.87
C THR A 36 5.65 7.25 0.93
N LEU A 37 6.57 6.34 1.26
CA LEU A 37 6.64 5.00 0.67
C LEU A 37 6.51 4.01 1.81
N THR A 38 5.46 3.20 1.81
CA THR A 38 5.20 2.21 2.85
C THR A 38 4.94 0.86 2.23
N LEU A 39 5.68 -0.13 2.67
CA LEU A 39 5.54 -1.51 2.22
C LEU A 39 4.64 -2.27 3.19
N PHE A 40 3.66 -3.00 2.64
CA PHE A 40 2.68 -3.75 3.43
C PHE A 40 2.67 -5.22 3.05
N SER A 41 2.38 -6.08 4.03
CA SER A 41 1.91 -7.44 3.77
C SER A 41 0.56 -7.63 4.45
N PHE A 42 -0.33 -8.37 3.78
CA PHE A 42 -1.66 -8.68 4.30
C PHE A 42 -1.83 -10.19 4.29
N ASP A 43 -2.15 -10.78 5.43
CA ASP A 43 -2.55 -12.18 5.47
C ASP A 43 -3.97 -12.33 4.92
N LYS A 44 -4.34 -13.53 4.51
CA LYS A 44 -5.69 -13.84 4.04
C LYS A 44 -6.73 -13.38 5.06
N GLY A 45 -7.77 -12.71 4.60
CA GLY A 45 -8.85 -12.20 5.44
C GLY A 45 -8.59 -10.84 6.05
N GLN A 46 -7.39 -10.31 5.89
CA GLN A 46 -7.05 -8.98 6.38
C GLN A 46 -7.34 -7.92 5.33
N GLY A 47 -7.31 -6.66 5.72
CA GLY A 47 -7.52 -5.56 4.80
C GLY A 47 -7.43 -4.21 5.49
N LEU A 48 -7.82 -3.18 4.75
CA LEU A 48 -7.97 -1.83 5.27
C LEU A 48 -9.41 -1.41 5.05
N SER A 49 -10.07 -0.93 6.10
CA SER A 49 -11.46 -0.49 6.05
C SER A 49 -11.65 0.67 5.07
N GLU A 50 -12.87 0.81 4.56
CA GLU A 50 -13.20 1.92 3.67
C GLU A 50 -12.88 3.26 4.31
N HIS A 51 -12.16 4.10 3.58
CA HIS A 51 -11.77 5.43 4.00
C HIS A 51 -11.49 6.30 2.77
N THR A 52 -11.34 7.59 2.98
CA THR A 52 -10.93 8.54 1.93
C THR A 52 -9.58 9.15 2.29
N SER A 53 -8.88 9.63 1.28
CA SER A 53 -7.66 10.39 1.45
C SER A 53 -7.80 11.72 0.68
N PRO A 54 -7.26 12.83 1.19
CA PRO A 54 -7.24 14.09 0.43
C PRO A 54 -6.25 14.07 -0.74
N TYR A 55 -5.43 13.02 -0.85
CA TYR A 55 -4.41 12.88 -1.89
C TYR A 55 -4.64 11.60 -2.68
N ASP A 56 -4.14 11.57 -3.93
CA ASP A 56 -4.11 10.34 -4.70
C ASP A 56 -3.19 9.34 -4.01
N ALA A 57 -3.68 8.12 -3.82
CA ALA A 57 -2.91 7.04 -3.21
C ALA A 57 -2.62 5.99 -4.25
N THR A 58 -1.34 5.72 -4.50
CA THR A 58 -0.90 4.78 -5.52
C THR A 58 -0.44 3.47 -4.87
N VAL A 59 -0.97 2.36 -5.36
CA VAL A 59 -0.66 1.02 -4.88
C VAL A 59 0.02 0.24 -5.99
N LEU A 60 1.22 -0.28 -5.69
CA LEU A 60 1.92 -1.22 -6.57
C LEU A 60 1.90 -2.58 -5.88
N ILE A 61 1.28 -3.58 -6.52
CA ILE A 61 1.27 -4.94 -5.97
C ILE A 61 2.62 -5.59 -6.28
N VAL A 62 3.29 -6.08 -5.24
CA VAL A 62 4.62 -6.68 -5.39
C VAL A 62 4.62 -8.20 -5.18
N ASP A 63 3.56 -8.75 -4.58
CA ASP A 63 3.38 -10.19 -4.41
C ASP A 63 1.90 -10.50 -4.26
N GLY A 64 1.45 -11.61 -4.85
CA GLY A 64 0.05 -12.05 -4.74
C GLY A 64 -0.92 -11.19 -5.54
N GLN A 65 -2.16 -11.13 -5.05
CA GLN A 65 -3.27 -10.44 -5.71
C GLN A 65 -4.15 -9.77 -4.67
N ALA A 66 -4.51 -8.53 -4.91
CA ALA A 66 -5.35 -7.74 -4.02
C ALA A 66 -6.69 -7.42 -4.65
N THR A 67 -7.73 -7.26 -3.82
CA THR A 67 -8.99 -6.68 -4.21
C THR A 67 -9.08 -5.28 -3.61
N LEU A 68 -9.20 -4.27 -4.49
CA LEU A 68 -9.40 -2.89 -4.09
C LEU A 68 -10.82 -2.48 -4.46
N VAL A 69 -11.56 -1.92 -3.53
CA VAL A 69 -12.91 -1.41 -3.83
C VAL A 69 -12.81 0.11 -3.86
N ILE A 70 -12.99 0.69 -5.03
CA ILE A 70 -12.79 2.12 -5.28
C ILE A 70 -14.12 2.72 -5.74
N GLY A 71 -14.68 3.62 -4.92
CA GLY A 71 -15.99 4.20 -5.21
C GLY A 71 -17.08 3.14 -5.35
N GLY A 72 -16.99 2.08 -4.55
CA GLY A 72 -17.92 0.96 -4.59
C GLY A 72 -17.68 -0.07 -5.68
N LYS A 73 -16.65 0.12 -6.52
CA LYS A 73 -16.35 -0.81 -7.63
C LYS A 73 -15.11 -1.64 -7.31
N PRO A 74 -15.20 -2.98 -7.37
CA PRO A 74 -14.03 -3.82 -7.12
C PRO A 74 -13.06 -3.79 -8.29
N VAL A 75 -11.78 -3.68 -7.95
CA VAL A 75 -10.67 -3.75 -8.88
C VAL A 75 -9.71 -4.82 -8.36
N THR A 76 -9.38 -5.78 -9.21
CA THR A 76 -8.40 -6.81 -8.86
C THR A 76 -7.05 -6.42 -9.45
N ALA A 77 -6.02 -6.42 -8.63
CA ALA A 77 -4.65 -6.12 -9.05
C ALA A 77 -3.71 -7.23 -8.58
N LYS A 78 -2.82 -7.64 -9.45
CA LYS A 78 -1.83 -8.69 -9.18
C LYS A 78 -0.41 -8.15 -9.27
N ALA A 79 0.55 -8.95 -8.83
CA ALA A 79 1.97 -8.56 -8.80
C ALA A 79 2.41 -7.92 -10.12
N GLY A 80 3.04 -6.76 -10.01
CA GLY A 80 3.49 -5.97 -11.15
C GLY A 80 2.47 -4.94 -11.63
N GLU A 81 1.23 -4.96 -11.11
CA GLU A 81 0.20 -4.00 -11.49
C GLU A 81 0.09 -2.86 -10.49
N LEU A 82 -0.22 -1.68 -11.00
CA LEU A 82 -0.33 -0.47 -10.22
C LEU A 82 -1.74 0.09 -10.32
N VAL A 83 -2.28 0.55 -9.18
CA VAL A 83 -3.61 1.18 -9.12
C VAL A 83 -3.46 2.54 -8.46
N ILE A 84 -4.02 3.57 -9.08
CA ILE A 84 -4.08 4.90 -8.48
C ILE A 84 -5.49 5.09 -7.92
N MET A 85 -5.58 5.22 -6.61
CA MET A 85 -6.85 5.48 -5.93
C MET A 85 -7.06 6.99 -5.84
N PRO A 86 -8.09 7.53 -6.52
CA PRO A 86 -8.26 8.98 -6.60
C PRO A 86 -8.53 9.65 -5.24
N ALA A 87 -8.01 10.84 -5.07
CA ALA A 87 -8.30 11.67 -3.90
C ALA A 87 -9.82 11.87 -3.75
N GLY A 88 -10.29 11.81 -2.50
CA GLY A 88 -11.69 12.07 -2.19
C GLY A 88 -12.66 10.94 -2.52
N VAL A 89 -12.20 9.87 -3.14
CA VAL A 89 -13.04 8.72 -3.48
C VAL A 89 -12.86 7.63 -2.42
N PRO A 90 -13.94 7.13 -1.80
CA PRO A 90 -13.82 6.06 -0.80
C PRO A 90 -13.18 4.81 -1.39
N HIS A 91 -12.28 4.21 -0.64
CA HIS A 91 -11.60 2.99 -1.06
C HIS A 91 -11.31 2.07 0.12
N GLU A 92 -11.28 0.77 -0.16
CA GLU A 92 -10.89 -0.25 0.80
C GLU A 92 -10.03 -1.31 0.12
N LEU A 93 -9.26 -2.03 0.91
CA LEU A 93 -8.44 -3.14 0.42
C LEU A 93 -8.85 -4.41 1.14
N ARG A 94 -8.91 -5.53 0.40
CA ARG A 94 -9.24 -6.85 0.95
C ARG A 94 -8.27 -7.90 0.44
N ALA A 95 -7.84 -8.76 1.36
CA ALA A 95 -6.97 -9.88 1.03
C ALA A 95 -7.79 -11.17 0.97
N ASP A 96 -8.27 -11.53 -0.22
CA ASP A 96 -8.89 -12.83 -0.44
C ASP A 96 -7.83 -13.94 -0.40
N ALA A 97 -6.60 -13.58 -0.68
CA ALA A 97 -5.40 -14.38 -0.51
C ALA A 97 -4.29 -13.44 -0.01
N PRO A 98 -3.21 -13.96 0.58
CA PRO A 98 -2.13 -13.08 1.04
C PRO A 98 -1.54 -12.27 -0.11
N PHE A 99 -1.23 -10.99 0.14
CA PHE A 99 -0.57 -10.16 -0.85
C PHE A 99 0.33 -9.11 -0.18
N LYS A 100 1.27 -8.58 -0.97
CA LYS A 100 2.15 -7.49 -0.55
C LYS A 100 2.03 -6.34 -1.53
N MET A 101 2.11 -5.11 -1.01
CA MET A 101 2.01 -3.92 -1.83
C MET A 101 2.94 -2.83 -1.33
N LEU A 102 3.32 -1.94 -2.24
CA LEU A 102 3.95 -0.66 -1.92
C LEU A 102 2.88 0.43 -2.04
N LEU A 103 2.67 1.16 -0.96
CA LEU A 103 1.80 2.34 -0.97
C LEU A 103 2.67 3.57 -1.19
N ILE A 104 2.37 4.32 -2.24
CA ILE A 104 3.05 5.56 -2.60
C ILE A 104 2.04 6.68 -2.40
N MET A 105 2.28 7.50 -1.38
CA MET A 105 1.42 8.64 -1.08
C MET A 105 2.14 9.91 -1.51
N ILE A 106 1.59 10.61 -2.47
CA ILE A 106 2.13 11.89 -2.91
C ILE A 106 1.20 12.98 -2.38
N ARG A 107 1.74 13.82 -1.51
CA ARG A 107 0.96 14.90 -0.88
C ARG A 107 1.21 16.19 -1.63
N GLU A 108 0.14 16.77 -2.14
CA GLU A 108 0.21 18.05 -2.81
C GLU A 108 0.44 19.13 -1.76
N GLN A 109 1.43 19.99 -1.98
CA GLN A 109 1.75 21.07 -1.06
C GLN A 109 0.97 22.30 -1.47
N SER A 110 0.38 22.98 -0.49
CA SER A 110 -0.29 24.26 -0.71
C SER A 110 0.75 25.33 -1.06
N ALA A 111 0.43 26.17 -2.02
CA ALA A 111 1.29 27.27 -2.41
C ALA A 111 1.35 28.35 -1.30
#